data_da477a17f113d568b334236e04db91d5
#
_entry.id   da477a17f113d568b334236e04db91d5
#
_cell.length_a   1.000
_cell.length_b   1.000
_cell.length_c   1.000
_cell.angle_alpha   90.00
_cell.angle_beta   90.00
_cell.angle_gamma   90.00
#
_symmetry.space_group_name_H-M   'P 1'
#
loop_
_entity.id
_entity.type
_entity.pdbx_description
1 polymer ?
#
loop_
_entity_poly.entity_id
_entity_poly.type
_entity_poly.pdbx_seq_one_letter_code
_entity_poly.pdbx_strand_id
1 'polypeptide(L)'
;MERVYAFTDEYGSFGWKLEDENVSTHFIITAIIVEESKVDSVRSAADKIRQQYFQTGEMKSKKVGKDHARRCKILSEILKLDISIFPVVIGKHGLKTYKGLQYKKSFYKFLNDKVHFELRRAFSCLTVIADELGTNEYMESFKKYFEEHSEPMNLLGESNLMFSDSKGDVLIQLADFVSGTLAYVYDEHKKDPNAPNYLKILASKLTYVHFYPKTYDDFIHDPYGLPHDYDKSIAELCYKQAALF
;
A
#
# COMPACT_ATOMS: atom_id res chain seq x y z
N MET A 1 -10.95 -19.14 11.81
CA MET A 1 -10.80 -18.10 10.77
C MET A 1 -9.52 -18.42 10.02
N GLU A 2 -9.54 -18.32 8.70
CA GLU A 2 -8.36 -18.52 7.87
C GLU A 2 -7.38 -17.37 8.08
N ARG A 3 -6.09 -17.67 8.13
CA ARG A 3 -5.02 -16.66 8.24
C ARG A 3 -4.89 -15.91 6.92
N VAL A 4 -4.63 -14.62 7.00
CA VAL A 4 -4.41 -13.74 5.87
C VAL A 4 -2.97 -13.24 5.90
N TYR A 5 -2.32 -13.21 4.75
CA TYR A 5 -1.01 -12.60 4.55
C TYR A 5 -1.17 -11.25 3.86
N ALA A 6 -0.46 -10.25 4.35
CA ALA A 6 -0.39 -8.92 3.78
C ALA A 6 1.06 -8.61 3.38
N PHE A 7 1.35 -8.63 2.09
CA PHE A 7 2.67 -8.28 1.55
C PHE A 7 2.71 -6.79 1.29
N THR A 8 3.61 -6.06 1.95
CA THR A 8 3.61 -4.60 1.94
C THR A 8 4.89 -4.02 1.37
N ASP A 9 4.72 -2.95 0.58
CA ASP A 9 5.80 -2.08 0.13
C ASP A 9 5.27 -0.66 -0.01
N GLU A 10 6.19 0.33 -0.06
CA GLU A 10 5.85 1.74 -0.05
C GLU A 10 6.30 2.48 -1.30
N TYR A 11 5.60 3.58 -1.58
CA TYR A 11 6.01 4.67 -2.46
C TYR A 11 6.15 5.95 -1.66
N GLY A 12 7.22 6.67 -1.89
CA GLY A 12 7.43 8.01 -1.35
C GLY A 12 8.82 8.21 -0.75
N SER A 13 9.12 9.45 -0.43
CA SER A 13 10.40 9.85 0.18
C SER A 13 10.18 10.49 1.54
N PHE A 14 11.17 10.41 2.42
CA PHE A 14 11.15 11.06 3.74
C PHE A 14 11.15 12.59 3.66
N GLY A 15 11.69 13.20 2.59
CA GLY A 15 11.88 14.65 2.48
C GLY A 15 10.63 15.48 2.80
N TRP A 16 10.84 16.69 3.37
CA TRP A 16 9.77 17.62 3.77
C TRP A 16 9.73 18.91 2.94
N LYS A 17 10.66 19.09 1.98
CA LYS A 17 10.61 20.19 1.01
C LYS A 17 9.66 19.79 -0.12
N LEU A 18 8.36 19.88 0.15
CA LEU A 18 7.33 19.37 -0.77
C LEU A 18 7.24 20.18 -2.08
N GLU A 19 7.90 21.31 -2.14
CA GLU A 19 8.04 22.14 -3.34
C GLU A 19 9.11 21.60 -4.31
N ASP A 20 9.97 20.69 -3.83
CA ASP A 20 11.02 20.04 -4.64
C ASP A 20 10.41 18.82 -5.34
N GLU A 21 10.46 18.80 -6.68
CA GLU A 21 9.95 17.71 -7.52
C GLU A 21 10.57 16.33 -7.22
N ASN A 22 11.74 16.29 -6.58
CA ASN A 22 12.39 15.06 -6.14
C ASN A 22 11.84 14.54 -4.79
N VAL A 23 10.98 15.31 -4.13
CA VAL A 23 10.37 14.96 -2.86
C VAL A 23 8.89 14.66 -3.08
N SER A 24 8.46 13.43 -2.81
CA SER A 24 7.05 13.04 -2.95
C SER A 24 6.16 13.86 -2.01
N THR A 25 5.01 14.30 -2.50
CA THR A 25 3.99 15.00 -1.69
C THR A 25 3.17 14.02 -0.86
N HIS A 26 3.13 12.77 -1.30
CA HIS A 26 2.42 11.68 -0.64
C HIS A 26 3.35 10.53 -0.30
N PHE A 27 2.97 9.76 0.71
CA PHE A 27 3.55 8.47 1.03
C PHE A 27 2.44 7.43 0.94
N ILE A 28 2.66 6.38 0.18
CA ILE A 28 1.63 5.38 -0.12
C ILE A 28 2.18 4.02 0.27
N ILE A 29 1.53 3.33 1.19
CA ILE A 29 1.84 1.95 1.51
C ILE A 29 0.70 1.09 0.97
N THR A 30 1.04 0.09 0.17
CA THR A 30 0.07 -0.87 -0.34
C THR A 30 0.33 -2.23 0.27
N ALA A 31 -0.72 -2.87 0.77
CA ALA A 31 -0.69 -4.27 1.15
C ALA A 31 -1.42 -5.11 0.07
N ILE A 32 -0.74 -6.14 -0.42
CA ILE A 32 -1.35 -7.20 -1.23
C ILE A 32 -1.83 -8.27 -0.28
N ILE A 33 -3.12 -8.46 -0.21
CA ILE A 33 -3.81 -9.36 0.72
C ILE A 33 -4.06 -10.69 0.03
N VAL A 34 -3.63 -11.78 0.68
CA VAL A 34 -3.78 -13.16 0.16
C VAL A 34 -4.17 -14.08 1.31
N GLU A 35 -5.17 -14.92 1.11
CA GLU A 35 -5.52 -16.01 2.04
C GLU A 35 -4.38 -17.04 2.10
N GLU A 36 -4.10 -17.60 3.27
CA GLU A 36 -2.98 -18.54 3.50
C GLU A 36 -2.97 -19.70 2.51
N SER A 37 -4.13 -20.30 2.29
CA SER A 37 -4.31 -21.43 1.36
C SER A 37 -3.98 -21.10 -0.11
N LYS A 38 -3.93 -19.82 -0.46
CA LYS A 38 -3.74 -19.34 -1.85
C LYS A 38 -2.34 -18.76 -2.10
N VAL A 39 -1.52 -18.55 -1.05
CA VAL A 39 -0.23 -17.85 -1.17
C VAL A 39 0.66 -18.44 -2.25
N ASP A 40 0.86 -19.77 -2.28
CA ASP A 40 1.77 -20.40 -3.25
C ASP A 40 1.26 -20.29 -4.69
N SER A 41 -0.06 -20.45 -4.90
CA SER A 41 -0.66 -20.32 -6.22
C SER A 41 -0.60 -18.89 -6.76
N VAL A 42 -0.88 -17.91 -5.90
CA VAL A 42 -0.80 -16.48 -6.22
C VAL A 42 0.66 -16.07 -6.49
N ARG A 43 1.60 -16.53 -5.67
CA ARG A 43 3.05 -16.29 -5.86
C ARG A 43 3.52 -16.83 -7.20
N SER A 44 3.15 -18.06 -7.55
CA SER A 44 3.49 -18.66 -8.85
C SER A 44 2.89 -17.89 -10.02
N ALA A 45 1.64 -17.43 -9.90
CA ALA A 45 0.97 -16.63 -10.94
C ALA A 45 1.61 -15.23 -11.06
N ALA A 46 1.95 -14.57 -9.95
CA ALA A 46 2.63 -13.29 -9.95
C ALA A 46 4.05 -13.39 -10.56
N ASP A 47 4.76 -14.50 -10.29
CA ASP A 47 6.09 -14.71 -10.90
C ASP A 47 6.03 -14.87 -12.42
N LYS A 48 4.98 -15.48 -12.96
CA LYS A 48 4.75 -15.53 -14.42
C LYS A 48 4.57 -14.12 -15.00
N ILE A 49 3.83 -13.24 -14.32
CA ILE A 49 3.69 -11.84 -14.72
C ILE A 49 5.06 -11.14 -14.69
N ARG A 50 5.83 -11.33 -13.63
CA ARG A 50 7.19 -10.79 -13.52
C ARG A 50 8.07 -11.26 -14.67
N GLN A 51 8.11 -12.56 -14.97
CA GLN A 51 8.90 -13.12 -16.07
C GLN A 51 8.46 -12.55 -17.44
N GLN A 52 7.17 -12.42 -17.67
CA GLN A 52 6.62 -11.92 -18.94
C GLN A 52 6.98 -10.45 -19.19
N TYR A 53 6.92 -9.61 -18.16
CA TYR A 53 7.07 -8.15 -18.34
C TYR A 53 8.41 -7.59 -17.86
N PHE A 54 9.13 -8.28 -16.99
CA PHE A 54 10.40 -7.84 -16.41
C PHE A 54 11.55 -8.81 -16.64
N GLN A 55 11.30 -9.93 -17.30
CA GLN A 55 12.27 -10.97 -17.61
C GLN A 55 12.94 -11.52 -16.34
N THR A 56 14.28 -11.34 -16.21
CA THR A 56 15.03 -11.72 -15.00
C THR A 56 15.04 -10.66 -13.92
N GLY A 57 14.45 -9.48 -14.19
CA GLY A 57 14.46 -8.36 -13.26
C GLY A 57 13.28 -8.39 -12.30
N GLU A 58 13.39 -7.57 -11.24
CA GLU A 58 12.30 -7.33 -10.31
C GLU A 58 11.15 -6.56 -10.95
N MET A 59 9.92 -6.84 -10.51
CA MET A 59 8.71 -6.10 -10.86
C MET A 59 8.71 -4.77 -10.11
N LYS A 60 9.34 -3.74 -10.66
CA LYS A 60 9.38 -2.40 -10.05
C LYS A 60 8.66 -1.37 -10.89
N SER A 61 7.80 -0.58 -10.25
CA SER A 61 7.04 0.52 -10.87
C SER A 61 7.97 1.51 -11.59
N LYS A 62 9.14 1.79 -11.02
CA LYS A 62 10.16 2.67 -11.60
C LYS A 62 10.66 2.20 -12.97
N LYS A 63 10.75 0.89 -13.21
CA LYS A 63 11.19 0.32 -14.49
C LYS A 63 10.17 0.51 -15.62
N VAL A 64 8.93 0.74 -15.30
CA VAL A 64 7.86 1.05 -16.26
C VAL A 64 7.74 2.55 -16.50
N GLY A 65 8.03 3.35 -15.49
CA GLY A 65 8.00 4.82 -15.60
C GLY A 65 6.65 5.32 -16.12
N LYS A 66 6.67 6.25 -17.08
CA LYS A 66 5.50 6.85 -17.73
C LYS A 66 4.94 6.04 -18.91
N ASP A 67 5.40 4.82 -19.15
CA ASP A 67 4.78 3.94 -20.14
C ASP A 67 3.44 3.41 -19.61
N HIS A 68 2.41 4.27 -19.72
CA HIS A 68 1.07 3.98 -19.23
C HIS A 68 0.42 2.79 -19.93
N ALA A 69 0.70 2.60 -21.22
CA ALA A 69 0.18 1.47 -21.98
C ALA A 69 0.74 0.13 -21.47
N ARG A 70 2.04 0.07 -21.22
CA ARG A 70 2.68 -1.11 -20.61
C ARG A 70 2.16 -1.33 -19.18
N ARG A 71 1.99 -0.27 -18.38
CA ARG A 71 1.46 -0.35 -17.02
C ARG A 71 0.05 -0.95 -17.03
N CYS A 72 -0.84 -0.50 -17.91
CA CYS A 72 -2.18 -1.06 -18.04
C CYS A 72 -2.17 -2.55 -18.43
N LYS A 73 -1.27 -2.97 -19.32
CA LYS A 73 -1.13 -4.41 -19.64
C LYS A 73 -0.73 -5.23 -18.42
N ILE A 74 0.23 -4.75 -17.63
CA ILE A 74 0.65 -5.42 -16.39
C ILE A 74 -0.50 -5.46 -15.40
N LEU A 75 -1.20 -4.34 -15.18
CA LEU A 75 -2.36 -4.29 -14.29
C LEU A 75 -3.45 -5.26 -14.71
N SER A 76 -3.73 -5.41 -16.02
CA SER A 76 -4.74 -6.36 -16.49
C SER A 76 -4.41 -7.82 -16.16
N GLU A 77 -3.13 -8.17 -16.07
CA GLU A 77 -2.70 -9.49 -15.59
C GLU A 77 -2.82 -9.61 -14.06
N ILE A 78 -2.43 -8.55 -13.34
CA ILE A 78 -2.55 -8.49 -11.87
C ILE A 78 -4.01 -8.66 -11.43
N LEU A 79 -4.97 -8.08 -12.14
CA LEU A 79 -6.39 -8.20 -11.84
C LEU A 79 -6.95 -9.64 -11.95
N LYS A 80 -6.21 -10.56 -12.60
CA LYS A 80 -6.57 -11.97 -12.68
C LYS A 80 -6.14 -12.77 -11.44
N LEU A 81 -5.24 -12.22 -10.62
CA LEU A 81 -4.77 -12.87 -9.39
C LEU A 81 -5.88 -12.89 -8.34
N ASP A 82 -5.90 -13.93 -7.51
CA ASP A 82 -6.81 -14.02 -6.36
C ASP A 82 -6.22 -13.27 -5.16
N ILE A 83 -6.31 -11.95 -5.23
CA ILE A 83 -5.78 -11.00 -4.25
C ILE A 83 -6.79 -9.90 -3.97
N SER A 84 -6.60 -9.23 -2.83
CA SER A 84 -7.16 -7.90 -2.58
C SER A 84 -6.03 -6.88 -2.38
N ILE A 85 -6.29 -5.62 -2.69
CA ILE A 85 -5.34 -4.52 -2.59
C ILE A 85 -5.83 -3.56 -1.51
N PHE A 86 -4.99 -3.35 -0.49
CA PHE A 86 -5.29 -2.51 0.65
C PHE A 86 -4.30 -1.35 0.72
N PRO A 87 -4.61 -0.18 0.12
CA PRO A 87 -3.73 0.97 0.13
C PRO A 87 -4.01 1.92 1.29
N VAL A 88 -2.95 2.47 1.85
CA VAL A 88 -2.99 3.60 2.79
C VAL A 88 -2.23 4.76 2.16
N VAL A 89 -2.93 5.86 1.94
CA VAL A 89 -2.43 7.07 1.29
C VAL A 89 -2.24 8.16 2.35
N ILE A 90 -1.03 8.69 2.44
CA ILE A 90 -0.65 9.63 3.48
C ILE A 90 -0.22 10.95 2.83
N GLY A 91 -1.03 11.99 3.00
CA GLY A 91 -0.75 13.33 2.51
C GLY A 91 0.24 14.06 3.44
N LYS A 92 1.44 14.31 2.97
CA LYS A 92 2.52 14.90 3.80
C LYS A 92 2.24 16.36 4.15
N HIS A 93 1.46 17.09 3.35
CA HIS A 93 1.04 18.47 3.69
C HIS A 93 0.37 18.54 5.05
N GLY A 94 -0.55 17.61 5.34
CA GLY A 94 -1.25 17.55 6.62
C GLY A 94 -0.37 17.13 7.80
N LEU A 95 0.83 16.62 7.55
CA LEU A 95 1.75 16.16 8.60
C LEU A 95 2.85 17.17 8.95
N LYS A 96 2.98 18.29 8.23
CA LYS A 96 4.05 19.30 8.46
C LYS A 96 4.11 19.82 9.90
N THR A 97 3.00 19.86 10.60
CA THR A 97 2.90 20.37 11.98
C THR A 97 3.37 19.36 13.04
N TYR A 98 3.54 18.10 12.68
CA TYR A 98 3.92 17.03 13.61
C TYR A 98 5.46 17.01 13.80
N LYS A 99 5.96 17.74 14.81
CA LYS A 99 7.41 17.90 15.06
C LYS A 99 8.19 16.59 15.16
N GLY A 100 7.61 15.53 15.74
CA GLY A 100 8.25 14.22 15.88
C GLY A 100 8.55 13.53 14.55
N LEU A 101 7.82 13.87 13.48
CA LEU A 101 7.97 13.25 12.16
C LEU A 101 9.11 13.87 11.34
N GLN A 102 9.83 14.88 11.87
CA GLN A 102 11.05 15.42 11.25
C GLN A 102 12.22 14.44 11.29
N TYR A 103 12.14 13.39 12.10
CA TYR A 103 13.16 12.35 12.19
C TYR A 103 12.76 11.14 11.35
N LYS A 104 13.67 10.70 10.46
CA LYS A 104 13.40 9.62 9.51
C LYS A 104 12.86 8.34 10.19
N LYS A 105 13.48 7.90 11.28
CA LYS A 105 13.04 6.70 12.03
C LYS A 105 11.63 6.86 12.58
N SER A 106 11.31 8.00 13.19
CA SER A 106 9.98 8.29 13.74
C SER A 106 8.92 8.38 12.64
N PHE A 107 9.28 8.95 11.48
CA PHE A 107 8.40 9.04 10.32
C PHE A 107 7.99 7.65 9.81
N TYR A 108 8.96 6.79 9.47
CA TYR A 108 8.64 5.45 8.97
C TYR A 108 7.90 4.61 10.01
N LYS A 109 8.29 4.70 11.29
CA LYS A 109 7.61 4.00 12.39
C LYS A 109 6.14 4.42 12.48
N PHE A 110 5.87 5.72 12.48
CA PHE A 110 4.53 6.27 12.52
C PHE A 110 3.67 5.82 11.33
N LEU A 111 4.20 5.86 10.11
CA LEU A 111 3.46 5.49 8.91
C LEU A 111 3.11 4.01 8.90
N ASN A 112 4.08 3.15 9.20
CA ASN A 112 3.85 1.71 9.29
C ASN A 112 2.84 1.37 10.41
N ASP A 113 2.92 2.05 11.55
CA ASP A 113 1.95 1.88 12.65
C ASP A 113 0.50 2.14 12.17
N LYS A 114 0.28 3.20 11.36
CA LYS A 114 -1.04 3.49 10.79
C LYS A 114 -1.53 2.37 9.87
N VAL A 115 -0.66 1.86 9.02
CA VAL A 115 -1.01 0.75 8.11
C VAL A 115 -1.34 -0.51 8.89
N HIS A 116 -0.50 -0.87 9.85
CA HIS A 116 -0.72 -2.06 10.68
C HIS A 116 -1.97 -1.94 11.54
N PHE A 117 -2.27 -0.75 12.05
CA PHE A 117 -3.50 -0.50 12.79
C PHE A 117 -4.74 -0.78 11.93
N GLU A 118 -4.78 -0.25 10.70
CA GLU A 118 -5.92 -0.46 9.80
C GLU A 118 -6.02 -1.92 9.32
N LEU A 119 -4.88 -2.56 9.04
CA LEU A 119 -4.86 -3.98 8.67
C LEU A 119 -5.37 -4.88 9.80
N ARG A 120 -4.99 -4.63 11.05
CA ARG A 120 -5.47 -5.41 12.21
C ARG A 120 -6.96 -5.19 12.49
N ARG A 121 -7.48 -4.02 12.17
CA ARG A 121 -8.93 -3.77 12.24
C ARG A 121 -9.70 -4.57 11.20
N ALA A 122 -9.11 -4.75 10.01
CA ALA A 122 -9.73 -5.46 8.91
C ALA A 122 -9.61 -6.98 9.04
N PHE A 123 -8.50 -7.48 9.60
CA PHE A 123 -8.19 -8.91 9.63
C PHE A 123 -7.79 -9.37 11.03
N SER A 124 -8.52 -10.35 11.58
CA SER A 124 -8.29 -10.87 12.94
C SER A 124 -7.10 -11.84 13.04
N CYS A 125 -6.81 -12.60 11.98
CA CYS A 125 -5.65 -13.50 11.90
C CYS A 125 -4.78 -13.03 10.74
N LEU A 126 -3.73 -12.25 11.05
CA LEU A 126 -2.93 -11.53 10.07
C LEU A 126 -1.43 -11.82 10.24
N THR A 127 -0.76 -12.07 9.12
CA THR A 127 0.70 -12.00 9.04
C THR A 127 1.08 -10.94 8.03
N VAL A 128 1.79 -9.90 8.48
CA VAL A 128 2.34 -8.87 7.60
C VAL A 128 3.76 -9.25 7.22
N ILE A 129 4.05 -9.21 5.92
CA ILE A 129 5.39 -9.40 5.34
C ILE A 129 5.76 -8.10 4.65
N ALA A 130 6.68 -7.35 5.25
CA ALA A 130 7.14 -6.06 4.75
C ALA A 130 8.51 -6.19 4.06
N ASP A 131 8.78 -5.29 3.10
CA ASP A 131 10.15 -5.17 2.57
C ASP A 131 11.14 -4.77 3.65
N GLU A 132 12.38 -5.23 3.53
CA GLU A 132 13.45 -4.90 4.48
C GLU A 132 13.73 -3.38 4.49
N LEU A 133 13.68 -2.80 5.68
CA LEU A 133 13.83 -1.37 5.90
C LEU A 133 15.08 -1.06 6.73
N GLY A 134 16.05 -0.38 6.13
CA GLY A 134 17.21 0.16 6.86
C GLY A 134 18.17 -0.92 7.34
N THR A 135 18.49 -0.95 8.65
CA THR A 135 19.40 -1.92 9.27
C THR A 135 18.65 -3.00 10.03
N ASN A 136 19.29 -4.16 10.25
CA ASN A 136 18.71 -5.23 11.07
C ASN A 136 18.27 -4.74 12.45
N GLU A 137 19.08 -3.90 13.10
CA GLU A 137 18.75 -3.29 14.40
C GLU A 137 17.48 -2.45 14.35
N TYR A 138 17.26 -1.74 13.23
CA TYR A 138 16.03 -0.96 13.02
C TYR A 138 14.82 -1.88 12.86
N MET A 139 14.94 -2.93 12.06
CA MET A 139 13.85 -3.90 11.83
C MET A 139 13.50 -4.65 13.12
N GLU A 140 14.49 -5.08 13.91
CA GLU A 140 14.25 -5.69 15.23
C GLU A 140 13.56 -4.73 16.21
N SER A 141 14.05 -3.48 16.28
CA SER A 141 13.43 -2.43 17.11
C SER A 141 11.99 -2.14 16.67
N PHE A 142 11.72 -2.17 15.37
CA PHE A 142 10.38 -1.96 14.85
C PHE A 142 9.47 -3.16 15.14
N LYS A 143 9.96 -4.38 14.96
CA LYS A 143 9.23 -5.61 15.28
C LYS A 143 8.85 -5.66 16.77
N LYS A 144 9.79 -5.36 17.66
CA LYS A 144 9.53 -5.28 19.10
C LYS A 144 8.46 -4.23 19.43
N TYR A 145 8.56 -3.04 18.82
CA TYR A 145 7.54 -1.99 18.99
C TYR A 145 6.17 -2.46 18.50
N PHE A 146 6.12 -3.13 17.37
CA PHE A 146 4.89 -3.69 16.83
C PHE A 146 4.26 -4.71 17.79
N GLU A 147 5.05 -5.63 18.34
CA GLU A 147 4.62 -6.64 19.31
C GLU A 147 4.10 -6.00 20.62
N GLU A 148 4.79 -4.98 21.15
CA GLU A 148 4.42 -4.27 22.37
C GLU A 148 3.15 -3.42 22.23
N HIS A 149 2.85 -2.93 21.01
CA HIS A 149 1.71 -2.05 20.74
C HIS A 149 0.58 -2.72 19.95
N SER A 150 0.78 -4.00 19.64
CA SER A 150 -0.21 -4.85 18.95
C SER A 150 -1.14 -5.52 19.94
N GLU A 151 -1.85 -4.75 20.79
CA GLU A 151 -2.96 -5.35 21.51
C GLU A 151 -3.96 -5.92 20.49
N PRO A 152 -4.29 -7.21 20.59
CA PRO A 152 -5.26 -7.80 19.68
C PRO A 152 -6.59 -7.09 19.86
N MET A 153 -7.12 -6.50 18.81
CA MET A 153 -8.47 -5.92 18.82
C MET A 153 -9.56 -6.97 19.05
N ASN A 154 -9.19 -8.24 18.93
CA ASN A 154 -10.02 -9.39 19.23
C ASN A 154 -9.28 -10.34 20.16
N LEU A 155 -9.96 -10.84 21.20
CA LEU A 155 -9.43 -11.79 22.18
C LEU A 155 -8.85 -13.09 21.57
N LEU A 156 -9.14 -13.40 20.31
CA LEU A 156 -8.69 -14.58 19.57
C LEU A 156 -7.86 -14.21 18.33
N GLY A 157 -7.50 -12.93 18.16
CA GLY A 157 -6.72 -12.47 17.02
C GLY A 157 -5.23 -12.69 17.19
N GLU A 158 -4.55 -13.07 16.12
CA GLU A 158 -3.09 -13.09 16.03
C GLU A 158 -2.62 -12.14 14.95
N SER A 159 -1.63 -11.30 15.26
CA SER A 159 -0.98 -10.46 14.29
C SER A 159 0.54 -10.62 14.41
N ASN A 160 1.17 -10.98 13.30
CA ASN A 160 2.62 -11.17 13.19
C ASN A 160 3.20 -10.20 12.17
N LEU A 161 4.42 -9.73 12.41
CA LEU A 161 5.21 -8.94 11.47
C LEU A 161 6.50 -9.66 11.13
N MET A 162 6.76 -9.80 9.83
CA MET A 162 7.99 -10.37 9.28
C MET A 162 8.59 -9.39 8.27
N PHE A 163 9.91 -9.42 8.12
CA PHE A 163 10.62 -8.71 7.07
C PHE A 163 11.18 -9.71 6.06
N SER A 164 11.14 -9.36 4.79
CA SER A 164 11.67 -10.19 3.70
C SER A 164 12.31 -9.30 2.63
N ASP A 165 13.42 -9.75 2.05
CA ASP A 165 14.04 -9.06 0.92
C ASP A 165 13.10 -9.13 -0.30
N SER A 166 12.67 -7.97 -0.78
CA SER A 166 11.79 -7.84 -1.96
C SER A 166 12.38 -8.47 -3.22
N LYS A 167 13.70 -8.61 -3.33
CA LYS A 167 14.34 -9.32 -4.45
C LYS A 167 13.92 -10.77 -4.53
N GLY A 168 13.68 -11.41 -3.40
CA GLY A 168 13.24 -12.79 -3.28
C GLY A 168 11.72 -12.98 -3.24
N ASP A 169 10.94 -11.92 -3.04
CA ASP A 169 9.49 -12.03 -2.88
C ASP A 169 8.70 -11.22 -3.91
N VAL A 170 8.15 -11.93 -4.90
CA VAL A 170 7.37 -11.32 -5.98
C VAL A 170 6.08 -10.66 -5.50
N LEU A 171 5.52 -11.02 -4.33
CA LEU A 171 4.31 -10.39 -3.81
C LEU A 171 4.62 -9.04 -3.16
N ILE A 172 5.81 -8.87 -2.57
CA ILE A 172 6.32 -7.56 -2.16
C ILE A 172 6.57 -6.68 -3.40
N GLN A 173 7.18 -7.24 -4.45
CA GLN A 173 7.37 -6.51 -5.71
C GLN A 173 6.04 -6.08 -6.35
N LEU A 174 5.00 -6.89 -6.19
CA LEU A 174 3.65 -6.54 -6.62
C LEU A 174 3.11 -5.33 -5.84
N ALA A 175 3.38 -5.26 -4.53
CA ALA A 175 3.03 -4.12 -3.70
C ALA A 175 3.77 -2.84 -4.15
N ASP A 176 5.10 -2.90 -4.46
CA ASP A 176 5.87 -1.79 -5.07
C ASP A 176 5.20 -1.29 -6.36
N PHE A 177 4.85 -2.24 -7.24
CA PHE A 177 4.26 -1.89 -8.53
C PHE A 177 2.92 -1.17 -8.37
N VAL A 178 2.08 -1.61 -7.45
CA VAL A 178 0.78 -1.00 -7.17
C VAL A 178 0.95 0.34 -6.45
N SER A 179 1.80 0.43 -5.41
CA SER A 179 2.11 1.69 -4.72
C SER A 179 2.61 2.77 -5.67
N GLY A 180 3.57 2.40 -6.54
CA GLY A 180 4.08 3.32 -7.56
C GLY A 180 3.07 3.65 -8.67
N THR A 181 2.05 2.82 -8.89
CA THR A 181 0.93 3.12 -9.80
C THR A 181 -0.04 4.12 -9.16
N LEU A 182 -0.38 3.93 -7.89
CA LEU A 182 -1.23 4.85 -7.13
C LEU A 182 -0.58 6.23 -6.97
N ALA A 183 0.75 6.31 -7.02
CA ALA A 183 1.45 7.58 -7.01
C ALA A 183 1.07 8.50 -8.20
N TYR A 184 0.71 7.95 -9.35
CA TYR A 184 0.20 8.76 -10.48
C TYR A 184 -1.17 9.37 -10.22
N VAL A 185 -1.88 8.87 -9.21
CA VAL A 185 -3.18 9.39 -8.80
C VAL A 185 -3.03 10.49 -7.75
N TYR A 186 -2.18 10.26 -6.75
CA TYR A 186 -2.14 11.08 -5.53
C TYR A 186 -0.96 12.04 -5.46
N ASP A 187 0.24 11.63 -5.89
CA ASP A 187 1.43 12.47 -5.78
C ASP A 187 1.40 13.60 -6.81
N GLU A 188 1.44 14.86 -6.33
CA GLU A 188 1.30 16.05 -7.16
C GLU A 188 2.41 16.17 -8.21
N HIS A 189 3.63 15.71 -7.88
CA HIS A 189 4.77 15.72 -8.80
C HIS A 189 4.76 14.56 -9.81
N LYS A 190 3.91 13.56 -9.59
CA LYS A 190 3.75 12.43 -10.50
C LYS A 190 2.51 12.46 -11.36
N LYS A 191 1.56 13.34 -11.05
CA LYS A 191 0.35 13.52 -11.88
C LYS A 191 0.75 13.71 -13.34
N ASP A 192 0.10 12.93 -14.22
CA ASP A 192 0.34 12.96 -15.66
C ASP A 192 -1.02 13.00 -16.35
N PRO A 193 -1.29 14.04 -17.19
CA PRO A 193 -2.56 14.17 -17.90
C PRO A 193 -2.83 13.01 -18.88
N ASN A 194 -1.77 12.28 -19.28
CA ASN A 194 -1.90 11.11 -20.14
C ASN A 194 -2.08 9.80 -19.35
N ALA A 195 -1.99 9.86 -18.02
CA ALA A 195 -2.24 8.69 -17.19
C ALA A 195 -3.73 8.32 -17.22
N PRO A 196 -4.08 7.05 -17.42
CA PRO A 196 -5.45 6.59 -17.29
C PRO A 196 -5.89 6.67 -15.82
N ASN A 197 -7.21 6.57 -15.59
CA ASN A 197 -7.72 6.45 -14.23
C ASN A 197 -7.36 5.06 -13.64
N TYR A 198 -6.22 4.97 -12.98
CA TYR A 198 -5.71 3.74 -12.40
C TYR A 198 -6.60 3.18 -11.28
N LEU A 199 -7.31 4.03 -10.56
CA LEU A 199 -8.23 3.57 -9.53
C LEU A 199 -9.42 2.84 -10.15
N LYS A 200 -9.94 3.37 -11.26
CA LYS A 200 -11.00 2.66 -11.99
C LYS A 200 -10.51 1.30 -12.51
N ILE A 201 -9.27 1.22 -12.96
CA ILE A 201 -8.67 -0.05 -13.38
C ILE A 201 -8.56 -1.02 -12.21
N LEU A 202 -8.10 -0.56 -11.06
CA LEU A 202 -7.87 -1.38 -9.87
C LEU A 202 -9.14 -1.66 -9.05
N ALA A 203 -10.26 -0.98 -9.34
CA ALA A 203 -11.46 -0.94 -8.49
C ALA A 203 -11.97 -2.32 -8.06
N SER A 204 -11.89 -3.34 -8.93
CA SER A 204 -12.37 -4.70 -8.61
C SER A 204 -11.51 -5.44 -7.57
N LYS A 205 -10.32 -4.94 -7.28
CA LYS A 205 -9.36 -5.53 -6.30
C LYS A 205 -9.11 -4.64 -5.10
N LEU A 206 -9.46 -3.34 -5.19
CA LEU A 206 -9.34 -2.43 -4.06
C LEU A 206 -10.36 -2.79 -2.98
N THR A 207 -9.88 -2.92 -1.74
CA THR A 207 -10.75 -3.04 -0.57
C THR A 207 -11.33 -1.68 -0.23
N TYR A 208 -10.53 -0.85 0.42
CA TYR A 208 -10.85 0.52 0.80
C TYR A 208 -9.54 1.33 0.74
N VAL A 209 -9.61 2.57 0.27
CA VAL A 209 -8.43 3.46 0.30
C VAL A 209 -8.45 4.26 1.59
N HIS A 210 -7.50 3.99 2.47
CA HIS A 210 -7.38 4.71 3.73
C HIS A 210 -6.54 5.96 3.53
N PHE A 211 -7.08 7.11 3.95
CA PHE A 211 -6.38 8.40 3.91
C PHE A 211 -5.92 8.84 5.29
N TYR A 212 -4.73 9.45 5.34
CA TYR A 212 -4.20 10.03 6.57
C TYR A 212 -3.38 11.31 6.28
N PRO A 213 -3.45 12.36 7.12
CA PRO A 213 -4.47 12.53 8.16
C PRO A 213 -5.86 12.76 7.53
N LYS A 214 -6.90 12.29 8.21
CA LYS A 214 -8.27 12.68 7.86
C LYS A 214 -8.49 14.10 8.38
N THR A 215 -8.85 15.01 7.49
CA THR A 215 -9.30 16.35 7.90
C THR A 215 -10.79 16.31 8.26
N TYR A 216 -11.27 17.32 9.01
CA TYR A 216 -12.69 17.42 9.34
C TYR A 216 -13.54 17.58 8.07
N ASP A 217 -13.04 18.34 7.09
CA ASP A 217 -13.71 18.51 5.80
C ASP A 217 -13.77 17.20 5.00
N ASP A 218 -12.70 16.39 5.01
CA ASP A 218 -12.69 15.06 4.38
C ASP A 218 -13.74 14.15 5.02
N PHE A 219 -13.91 14.24 6.35
CA PHE A 219 -14.90 13.42 7.06
C PHE A 219 -16.35 13.81 6.74
N ILE A 220 -16.63 15.11 6.58
CA ILE A 220 -18.00 15.61 6.31
C ILE A 220 -18.37 15.47 4.83
N HIS A 221 -17.43 15.78 3.92
CA HIS A 221 -17.72 15.83 2.49
C HIS A 221 -17.41 14.52 1.77
N ASP A 222 -16.56 13.69 2.35
CA ASP A 222 -16.23 12.36 1.84
C ASP A 222 -16.05 11.36 2.98
N PRO A 223 -17.15 10.80 3.51
CA PRO A 223 -17.11 9.81 4.58
C PRO A 223 -16.29 8.57 4.22
N TYR A 224 -16.00 8.36 2.94
CA TYR A 224 -15.18 7.25 2.45
C TYR A 224 -13.70 7.61 2.32
N GLY A 225 -13.34 8.87 2.57
CA GLY A 225 -11.96 9.36 2.59
C GLY A 225 -11.29 9.42 1.22
N LEU A 226 -12.08 9.63 0.16
CA LEU A 226 -11.57 9.79 -1.20
C LEU A 226 -11.25 11.28 -1.50
N PRO A 227 -10.26 11.58 -2.35
CA PRO A 227 -10.00 12.95 -2.78
C PRO A 227 -11.23 13.59 -3.45
N HIS A 228 -11.43 14.91 -3.27
CA HIS A 228 -12.59 15.65 -3.78
C HIS A 228 -12.77 15.62 -5.32
N ASP A 229 -11.73 15.26 -6.06
CA ASP A 229 -11.74 15.11 -7.52
C ASP A 229 -12.13 13.70 -7.99
N TYR A 230 -12.62 12.88 -7.06
CA TYR A 230 -12.95 11.48 -7.31
C TYR A 230 -14.30 11.29 -7.99
N ASP A 231 -14.35 10.34 -8.90
CA ASP A 231 -15.60 9.85 -9.45
C ASP A 231 -16.41 9.13 -8.36
N LYS A 232 -17.58 9.68 -7.98
CA LYS A 232 -18.46 9.13 -6.95
C LYS A 232 -18.82 7.65 -7.19
N SER A 233 -18.85 7.22 -8.46
CA SER A 233 -19.12 5.83 -8.82
C SER A 233 -18.04 4.86 -8.30
N ILE A 234 -16.79 5.32 -8.18
CA ILE A 234 -15.67 4.53 -7.64
C ILE A 234 -15.75 4.48 -6.13
N ALA A 235 -16.13 5.59 -5.47
CA ALA A 235 -16.36 5.63 -4.04
C ALA A 235 -17.42 4.60 -3.61
N GLU A 236 -18.54 4.54 -4.32
CA GLU A 236 -19.59 3.55 -4.07
C GLU A 236 -19.12 2.12 -4.29
N LEU A 237 -18.28 1.88 -5.30
CA LEU A 237 -17.73 0.55 -5.58
C LEU A 237 -16.79 0.10 -4.47
N CYS A 238 -15.89 0.96 -4.03
CA CYS A 238 -14.98 0.68 -2.92
C CYS A 238 -15.75 0.43 -1.62
N TYR A 239 -16.82 1.20 -1.35
CA TYR A 239 -17.68 1.01 -0.19
C TYR A 239 -18.41 -0.33 -0.21
N LYS A 240 -18.98 -0.71 -1.35
CA LYS A 240 -19.66 -2.00 -1.50
C LYS A 240 -18.73 -3.18 -1.28
N GLN A 241 -17.47 -3.06 -1.71
CA GLN A 241 -16.45 -4.10 -1.47
C GLN A 241 -16.02 -4.16 0.00
N ALA A 242 -15.83 -3.02 0.66
CA ALA A 242 -15.51 -2.98 2.09
C ALA A 242 -16.63 -3.51 2.98
N ALA A 243 -17.89 -3.44 2.54
CA ALA A 243 -19.04 -4.00 3.26
C ALA A 243 -19.19 -5.52 3.12
N LEU A 244 -18.36 -6.16 2.30
CA LEU A 244 -18.35 -7.63 2.10
C LEU A 244 -17.30 -8.33 2.98
N PHE A 245 -16.49 -7.58 3.73
CA PHE A 245 -15.51 -8.03 4.72
C PHE A 245 -15.90 -7.51 6.12
#